data_c57263bbc1434857f68c7f2cff5f71ea
#
_entry.id   c57263bbc1434857f68c7f2cff5f71ea
#
_cell.length_a   1.000
_cell.length_b   1.000
_cell.length_c   1.000
_cell.angle_alpha   90.00
_cell.angle_beta   90.00
_cell.angle_gamma   90.00
#
_symmetry.space_group_name_H-M   'P 1'
#
loop_
_entity.id
_entity.type
_entity.pdbx_description
1 polymer ?
#
loop_
_entity_poly.entity_id
_entity_poly.type
_entity_poly.pdbx_seq_one_letter_code
_entity_poly.pdbx_strand_id
1 'polypeptide(L)'
;MSEGGPLILAVEDEPRNAALLDAILSRAGYRLHIADELREARAWLADGVPALVLLDRHLPDGDGLDLIPEIKQSARLHDVPILLVSASVLPHDVEAAMAAGCDGFLAKPVRVKPLVDEVRRLLVEVDEIGGKLAD
;
A
#
# COMPACT_ATOMS: atom_id res chain seq x y z
N MET A 1 -0.68 -18.19 -11.81
CA MET A 1 -1.95 -17.54 -12.12
C MET A 1 -2.21 -16.40 -11.17
N SER A 2 -2.65 -15.28 -11.73
CA SER A 2 -2.82 -14.07 -10.93
C SER A 2 -3.91 -14.19 -9.87
N GLU A 3 -4.94 -15.03 -10.12
CA GLU A 3 -6.02 -15.17 -9.16
C GLU A 3 -5.59 -15.78 -7.84
N GLY A 4 -4.42 -16.42 -7.81
CA GLY A 4 -3.82 -16.90 -6.57
C GLY A 4 -2.81 -15.96 -5.95
N GLY A 5 -2.55 -14.82 -6.58
CA GLY A 5 -1.53 -13.90 -6.09
C GLY A 5 -1.96 -13.08 -4.89
N PRO A 6 -0.98 -12.47 -4.19
CA PRO A 6 -1.30 -11.60 -3.04
C PRO A 6 -2.22 -10.46 -3.44
N LEU A 7 -3.15 -10.12 -2.55
CA LEU A 7 -4.10 -9.04 -2.79
C LEU A 7 -3.60 -7.74 -2.20
N ILE A 8 -3.48 -6.72 -3.02
CA ILE A 8 -3.05 -5.39 -2.63
C ILE A 8 -4.27 -4.46 -2.62
N LEU A 9 -4.46 -3.76 -1.50
CA LEU A 9 -5.45 -2.69 -1.45
C LEU A 9 -4.76 -1.42 -1.89
N ALA A 10 -5.19 -0.86 -3.03
CA ALA A 10 -4.63 0.38 -3.54
C ALA A 10 -5.63 1.51 -3.33
N VAL A 11 -5.24 2.51 -2.54
CA VAL A 11 -6.08 3.67 -2.24
C VAL A 11 -5.61 4.81 -3.14
N GLU A 12 -6.36 5.06 -4.20
CA GLU A 12 -5.99 6.00 -5.25
C GLU A 12 -7.26 6.55 -5.91
N ASP A 13 -7.42 7.87 -5.90
CA ASP A 13 -8.64 8.51 -6.41
C ASP A 13 -8.60 8.85 -7.89
N GLU A 14 -7.42 8.95 -8.48
CA GLU A 14 -7.28 9.33 -9.89
C GLU A 14 -7.40 8.08 -10.76
N PRO A 15 -8.46 8.00 -11.64
CA PRO A 15 -8.69 6.77 -12.41
C PRO A 15 -7.53 6.31 -13.28
N ARG A 16 -6.78 7.25 -13.87
CA ARG A 16 -5.63 6.89 -14.71
C ARG A 16 -4.51 6.27 -13.89
N ASN A 17 -4.27 6.82 -12.71
CA ASN A 17 -3.25 6.27 -11.81
C ASN A 17 -3.68 4.89 -11.31
N ALA A 18 -4.96 4.73 -10.96
CA ALA A 18 -5.47 3.44 -10.52
C ALA A 18 -5.34 2.39 -11.62
N ALA A 19 -5.67 2.76 -12.86
CA ALA A 19 -5.55 1.85 -14.00
C ALA A 19 -4.09 1.46 -14.25
N LEU A 20 -3.17 2.42 -14.10
CA LEU A 20 -1.74 2.15 -14.28
C LEU A 20 -1.22 1.19 -13.20
N LEU A 21 -1.58 1.43 -11.94
CA LEU A 21 -1.20 0.54 -10.84
C LEU A 21 -1.72 -0.87 -11.10
N ASP A 22 -2.98 -0.98 -11.50
CA ASP A 22 -3.58 -2.29 -11.79
C ASP A 22 -2.84 -3.00 -12.91
N ALA A 23 -2.55 -2.30 -14.00
CA ALA A 23 -1.82 -2.89 -15.13
C ALA A 23 -0.45 -3.38 -14.72
N ILE A 24 0.31 -2.58 -13.98
CA ILE A 24 1.67 -2.91 -13.58
C ILE A 24 1.67 -4.10 -12.62
N LEU A 25 0.86 -4.03 -11.58
CA LEU A 25 0.90 -5.03 -10.51
C LEU A 25 0.23 -6.34 -10.91
N SER A 26 -0.81 -6.28 -11.73
CA SER A 26 -1.42 -7.50 -12.27
C SER A 26 -0.41 -8.28 -13.13
N ARG A 27 0.36 -7.58 -13.95
CA ARG A 27 1.40 -8.25 -14.76
C ARG A 27 2.50 -8.85 -13.89
N ALA A 28 2.73 -8.29 -12.72
CA ALA A 28 3.73 -8.80 -11.78
C ALA A 28 3.20 -9.96 -10.94
N GLY A 29 1.93 -10.33 -11.08
CA GLY A 29 1.36 -11.48 -10.40
C GLY A 29 0.54 -11.16 -9.17
N TYR A 30 0.21 -9.89 -8.94
CA TYR A 30 -0.59 -9.47 -7.79
C TYR A 30 -2.03 -9.20 -8.20
N ARG A 31 -2.93 -9.29 -7.21
CA ARG A 31 -4.32 -8.89 -7.39
C ARG A 31 -4.51 -7.53 -6.72
N LEU A 32 -5.37 -6.68 -7.29
CA LEU A 32 -5.66 -5.38 -6.74
C LEU A 32 -7.14 -5.20 -6.44
N HIS A 33 -7.40 -4.52 -5.33
CA HIS A 33 -8.68 -3.90 -5.07
C HIS A 33 -8.42 -2.41 -4.94
N ILE A 34 -9.13 -1.60 -5.74
CA ILE A 34 -8.96 -0.14 -5.75
C ILE A 34 -10.04 0.49 -4.87
N ALA A 35 -9.60 1.31 -3.92
CA ALA A 35 -10.48 2.19 -3.15
C ALA A 35 -10.17 3.62 -3.57
N ASP A 36 -11.19 4.40 -3.91
CA ASP A 36 -10.97 5.74 -4.45
C ASP A 36 -10.96 6.84 -3.37
N GLU A 37 -11.21 6.48 -2.13
CA GLU A 37 -11.14 7.43 -1.02
C GLU A 37 -10.91 6.69 0.30
N LEU A 38 -10.59 7.44 1.35
CA LEU A 38 -10.32 6.85 2.66
C LEU A 38 -11.52 6.10 3.23
N ARG A 39 -12.72 6.65 3.05
CA ARG A 39 -13.94 6.01 3.54
C ARG A 39 -14.12 4.62 2.95
N GLU A 40 -13.90 4.48 1.64
CA GLU A 40 -14.00 3.19 0.97
C GLU A 40 -12.91 2.23 1.45
N ALA A 41 -11.69 2.75 1.63
CA ALA A 41 -10.59 1.94 2.13
C ALA A 41 -10.89 1.42 3.54
N ARG A 42 -11.42 2.28 4.41
CA ARG A 42 -11.79 1.88 5.77
C ARG A 42 -12.89 0.82 5.77
N ALA A 43 -13.89 0.98 4.89
CA ALA A 43 -14.96 0.01 4.78
C ALA A 43 -14.42 -1.35 4.34
N TRP A 44 -13.52 -1.38 3.38
CA TRP A 44 -12.92 -2.63 2.91
C TRP A 44 -12.07 -3.28 4.00
N LEU A 45 -11.28 -2.47 4.72
CA LEU A 45 -10.40 -2.96 5.78
C LEU A 45 -11.16 -3.44 7.02
N ALA A 46 -12.43 -3.07 7.16
CA ALA A 46 -13.25 -3.55 8.27
C ALA A 46 -13.42 -5.07 8.23
N ASP A 47 -13.45 -5.65 7.04
CA ASP A 47 -13.62 -7.09 6.86
C ASP A 47 -12.43 -7.77 6.21
N GLY A 48 -11.62 -7.04 5.46
CA GLY A 48 -10.52 -7.61 4.67
C GLY A 48 -9.16 -7.42 5.30
N VAL A 49 -8.24 -8.31 4.95
CA VAL A 49 -6.82 -8.18 5.32
C VAL A 49 -6.02 -8.32 4.04
N PRO A 50 -5.51 -7.21 3.50
CA PRO A 50 -4.71 -7.29 2.28
C PRO A 50 -3.29 -7.75 2.61
N ALA A 51 -2.56 -8.18 1.60
CA ALA A 51 -1.14 -8.49 1.76
C ALA A 51 -0.31 -7.21 1.89
N LEU A 52 -0.80 -6.10 1.32
CA LEU A 52 -0.10 -4.82 1.33
C LEU A 52 -1.12 -3.71 1.06
N VAL A 53 -0.92 -2.55 1.65
CA VAL A 53 -1.70 -1.34 1.34
C VAL A 53 -0.80 -0.37 0.56
N LEU A 54 -1.24 -0.03 -0.64
CA LEU A 54 -0.60 0.99 -1.46
C LEU A 54 -1.44 2.25 -1.29
N LEU A 55 -0.87 3.29 -0.74
CA LEU A 55 -1.64 4.41 -0.21
C LEU A 55 -1.18 5.74 -0.80
N ASP A 56 -2.10 6.42 -1.50
CA ASP A 56 -1.85 7.79 -1.94
C ASP A 56 -2.04 8.72 -0.75
N ARG A 57 -1.18 9.71 -0.64
CA ARG A 57 -1.29 10.68 0.44
C ARG A 57 -2.47 11.62 0.26
N HIS A 58 -2.68 12.13 -0.95
CA HIS A 58 -3.72 13.12 -1.21
C HIS A 58 -4.98 12.48 -1.76
N LEU A 59 -6.01 12.41 -0.92
CA LEU A 59 -7.29 11.79 -1.26
C LEU A 59 -8.41 12.81 -1.10
N PRO A 60 -9.56 12.60 -1.78
CA PRO A 60 -10.64 13.60 -1.74
C PRO A 60 -11.22 13.82 -0.35
N ASP A 61 -11.17 12.82 0.51
CA ASP A 61 -11.75 12.89 1.84
C ASP A 61 -10.70 12.91 2.97
N GLY A 62 -9.44 13.19 2.64
CA GLY A 62 -8.44 13.41 3.67
C GLY A 62 -7.01 13.07 3.28
N ASP A 63 -6.15 13.05 4.27
CA ASP A 63 -4.73 12.74 4.09
C ASP A 63 -4.51 11.25 4.34
N GLY A 64 -3.87 10.58 3.39
CA GLY A 64 -3.55 9.16 3.52
C GLY A 64 -2.74 8.84 4.76
N LEU A 65 -1.93 9.79 5.25
CA LEU A 65 -1.17 9.57 6.47
C LEU A 65 -2.05 9.21 7.66
N ASP A 66 -3.29 9.69 7.68
CA ASP A 66 -4.21 9.42 8.79
C ASP A 66 -4.65 7.96 8.86
N LEU A 67 -4.60 7.26 7.75
CA LEU A 67 -4.96 5.84 7.72
C LEU A 67 -3.87 4.95 8.31
N ILE A 68 -2.62 5.40 8.27
CA ILE A 68 -1.48 4.58 8.70
C ILE A 68 -1.58 4.18 10.18
N PRO A 69 -1.77 5.12 11.13
CA PRO A 69 -1.88 4.72 12.53
C PRO A 69 -3.11 3.85 12.79
N GLU A 70 -4.21 4.05 12.06
CA GLU A 70 -5.39 3.20 12.20
C GLU A 70 -5.06 1.75 11.89
N ILE A 71 -4.28 1.52 10.84
CA ILE A 71 -3.85 0.17 10.46
C ILE A 71 -2.86 -0.39 11.48
N LYS A 72 -1.86 0.41 11.85
CA LYS A 72 -0.78 -0.05 12.74
C LYS A 72 -1.27 -0.33 14.15
N GLN A 73 -2.36 0.29 14.59
CA GLN A 73 -2.93 0.06 15.91
C GLN A 73 -3.97 -1.05 15.93
N SER A 74 -4.33 -1.57 14.77
CA SER A 74 -5.31 -2.65 14.67
C SER A 74 -4.66 -4.00 14.97
N ALA A 75 -5.23 -4.77 15.90
CA ALA A 75 -4.73 -6.10 16.21
C ALA A 75 -4.72 -7.01 14.99
N ARG A 76 -5.67 -6.79 14.07
CA ARG A 76 -5.85 -7.62 12.89
C ARG A 76 -4.98 -7.17 11.71
N LEU A 77 -4.64 -5.87 11.63
CA LEU A 77 -3.99 -5.27 10.46
C LEU A 77 -2.56 -4.78 10.70
N HIS A 78 -2.08 -4.78 11.94
CA HIS A 78 -0.82 -4.10 12.28
C HIS A 78 0.41 -4.62 11.54
N ASP A 79 0.37 -5.86 11.07
CA ASP A 79 1.51 -6.44 10.33
C ASP A 79 1.43 -6.20 8.83
N VAL A 80 0.34 -5.62 8.34
CA VAL A 80 0.20 -5.34 6.91
C VAL A 80 1.15 -4.21 6.51
N PRO A 81 2.06 -4.45 5.54
CA PRO A 81 2.96 -3.38 5.12
C PRO A 81 2.24 -2.28 4.36
N ILE A 82 2.68 -1.05 4.56
CA ILE A 82 2.10 0.13 3.93
C ILE A 82 3.13 0.82 3.06
N LEU A 83 2.83 0.95 1.78
CA LEU A 83 3.66 1.68 0.82
C LEU A 83 2.95 2.98 0.49
N LEU A 84 3.53 4.10 0.92
CA LEU A 84 2.96 5.42 0.67
C LEU A 84 3.49 5.96 -0.66
N VAL A 85 2.60 6.54 -1.45
CA VAL A 85 2.95 7.16 -2.73
C VAL A 85 2.56 8.63 -2.67
N SER A 86 3.50 9.53 -2.99
CA SER A 86 3.25 10.97 -2.87
C SER A 86 3.95 11.75 -3.97
N ALA A 87 3.32 12.83 -4.41
CA ALA A 87 3.93 13.76 -5.34
C ALA A 87 5.01 14.62 -4.66
N SER A 88 4.94 14.77 -3.34
CA SER A 88 5.91 15.57 -2.59
C SER A 88 6.89 14.65 -1.87
N VAL A 89 8.19 14.86 -2.16
CA VAL A 89 9.27 14.06 -1.57
C VAL A 89 10.26 14.94 -0.81
N LEU A 90 9.81 16.10 -0.35
CA LEU A 90 10.64 16.96 0.48
C LEU A 90 11.00 16.23 1.77
N PRO A 91 12.17 16.53 2.38
CA PRO A 91 12.59 15.79 3.57
C PRO A 91 11.56 15.73 4.70
N HIS A 92 10.85 16.84 4.96
CA HIS A 92 9.84 16.84 6.02
C HIS A 92 8.62 15.98 5.68
N ASP A 93 8.29 15.81 4.39
CA ASP A 93 7.20 14.94 3.97
C ASP A 93 7.56 13.48 4.18
N VAL A 94 8.80 13.12 3.82
CA VAL A 94 9.30 11.76 4.01
C VAL A 94 9.38 11.44 5.50
N GLU A 95 9.88 12.38 6.31
CA GLU A 95 9.95 12.21 7.76
C GLU A 95 8.57 12.00 8.37
N ALA A 96 7.57 12.78 7.94
CA ALA A 96 6.20 12.63 8.42
C ALA A 96 5.64 11.26 8.08
N ALA A 97 5.91 10.76 6.88
CA ALA A 97 5.46 9.44 6.44
C ALA A 97 6.08 8.34 7.29
N MET A 98 7.38 8.42 7.51
CA MET A 98 8.09 7.42 8.32
C MET A 98 7.64 7.47 9.77
N ALA A 99 7.44 8.69 10.31
CA ALA A 99 6.97 8.86 11.68
C ALA A 99 5.57 8.30 11.86
N ALA A 100 4.73 8.37 10.81
CA ALA A 100 3.38 7.80 10.85
C ALA A 100 3.40 6.27 10.83
N GLY A 101 4.50 5.67 10.39
CA GLY A 101 4.67 4.22 10.40
C GLY A 101 4.61 3.52 9.05
N CYS A 102 4.74 4.26 7.94
CA CYS A 102 4.77 3.59 6.64
C CYS A 102 6.04 2.75 6.52
N ASP A 103 5.94 1.67 5.74
CA ASP A 103 7.03 0.72 5.56
C ASP A 103 7.86 1.00 4.31
N GLY A 104 7.30 1.77 3.39
CA GLY A 104 7.99 2.18 2.18
C GLY A 104 7.40 3.47 1.64
N PHE A 105 8.14 4.12 0.75
CA PHE A 105 7.77 5.41 0.18
C PHE A 105 8.18 5.47 -1.28
N LEU A 106 7.28 5.91 -2.15
CA LEU A 106 7.58 6.13 -3.56
C LEU A 106 7.12 7.51 -3.99
N ALA A 107 7.91 8.14 -4.83
CA ALA A 107 7.56 9.42 -5.44
C ALA A 107 6.69 9.22 -6.67
N LYS A 108 5.75 10.12 -6.90
CA LYS A 108 5.03 10.19 -8.16
C LYS A 108 5.83 10.99 -9.17
N PRO A 109 5.77 10.69 -10.46
CA PRO A 109 4.96 9.62 -11.08
C PRO A 109 5.54 8.23 -10.81
N VAL A 110 4.65 7.27 -10.59
CA VAL A 110 5.06 5.89 -10.31
C VAL A 110 5.62 5.25 -11.57
N ARG A 111 6.75 4.57 -11.43
CA ARG A 111 7.39 3.85 -12.54
C ARG A 111 7.33 2.35 -12.28
N VAL A 112 7.36 1.56 -13.36
CA VAL A 112 7.17 0.11 -13.28
C VAL A 112 8.19 -0.55 -12.35
N LYS A 113 9.48 -0.37 -12.62
CA LYS A 113 10.51 -1.08 -11.86
C LYS A 113 10.55 -0.69 -10.39
N PRO A 114 10.60 0.61 -10.03
CA PRO A 114 10.61 0.98 -8.61
C PRO A 114 9.38 0.48 -7.86
N LEU A 115 8.20 0.54 -8.48
CA LEU A 115 6.98 0.06 -7.84
C LEU A 115 7.03 -1.44 -7.58
N VAL A 116 7.36 -2.22 -8.60
CA VAL A 116 7.40 -3.68 -8.47
C VAL A 116 8.48 -4.09 -7.48
N ASP A 117 9.65 -3.47 -7.54
CA ASP A 117 10.76 -3.81 -6.63
C ASP A 117 10.36 -3.53 -5.18
N GLU A 118 9.72 -2.39 -4.93
CA GLU A 118 9.35 -2.02 -3.56
C GLU A 118 8.23 -2.93 -3.03
N VAL A 119 7.24 -3.25 -3.85
CA VAL A 119 6.18 -4.17 -3.45
C VAL A 119 6.78 -5.54 -3.12
N ARG A 120 7.68 -6.04 -3.97
CA ARG A 120 8.34 -7.32 -3.73
C ARG A 120 9.14 -7.29 -2.44
N ARG A 121 9.90 -6.22 -2.21
CA ARG A 121 10.71 -6.08 -1.00
C ARG A 121 9.84 -6.19 0.25
N LEU A 122 8.74 -5.44 0.27
CA LEU A 122 7.86 -5.42 1.44
C LEU A 122 7.18 -6.77 1.67
N LEU A 123 6.76 -7.44 0.60
CA LEU A 123 6.10 -8.74 0.73
C LEU A 123 7.08 -9.85 1.09
N VAL A 124 8.29 -9.81 0.55
CA VAL A 124 9.34 -10.80 0.89
C VAL A 124 9.76 -10.66 2.35
N GLU A 125 9.91 -9.43 2.86
CA GLU A 125 10.25 -9.22 4.25
C GLU A 125 9.23 -9.82 5.20
N VAL A 126 7.94 -9.63 4.89
CA VAL A 126 6.86 -10.22 5.68
C VAL A 126 6.90 -11.74 5.62
N ASP A 127 7.09 -12.29 4.43
CA ASP A 127 7.17 -13.74 4.24
C ASP A 127 8.37 -14.34 4.96
N GLU A 128 9.51 -13.68 4.92
CA GLU A 128 10.71 -14.14 5.62
C GLU A 128 10.50 -14.19 7.12
N ILE A 129 9.90 -13.14 7.68
CA ILE A 129 9.60 -13.10 9.11
C ILE A 129 8.62 -14.22 9.46
N GLY A 130 7.57 -14.36 8.65
CA GLY A 130 6.60 -15.43 8.83
C GLY A 130 7.23 -16.81 8.72
N GLY A 131 8.11 -16.99 7.73
CA GLY A 131 8.83 -18.25 7.54
C GLY A 131 9.70 -18.60 8.72
N LYS A 132 10.44 -17.64 9.24
CA LYS A 132 11.29 -17.86 10.42
C LYS A 132 10.47 -18.24 11.65
N LEU A 133 9.31 -17.60 11.82
CA LEU A 133 8.45 -17.90 12.96
C LEU A 133 7.79 -19.27 12.80
N ALA A 134 7.54 -19.69 11.57
CA ALA A 134 6.94 -20.98 11.28
C ALA A 134 7.94 -22.14 11.49
N ASP A 135 9.20 -21.86 11.29
CA ASP A 135 10.27 -22.85 11.46
C ASP A 135 10.57 -23.08 12.92
#